data_9eae9e570cd73925d4e2d4e6b8ec2a7d
#
_entry.id   9eae9e570cd73925d4e2d4e6b8ec2a7d
#
_cell.length_a   1.000
_cell.length_b   1.000
_cell.length_c   1.000
_cell.angle_alpha   90.00
_cell.angle_beta   90.00
_cell.angle_gamma   90.00
#
_symmetry.space_group_name_H-M   'P 1'
#
loop_
_entity.id
_entity.type
_entity.pdbx_description
1 polymer ?
#
loop_
_entity_poly.entity_id
_entity_poly.type
_entity_poly.pdbx_seq_one_letter_code
_entity_poly.pdbx_strand_id
1 'polypeptide(L)'
;MEDMASRASSLVLLDHHATAEKALKHLPYCVFDQNKSGAQVCWDFFFPGQQQPLLLQAVGEADRGLSQLPFTRKIMTLAEVLPFDAEVWLDFAIRLENNLEAEIAGAEAISAWRSAKIDRLLRKAFFTEIGGHIVPAINSCDFKSELGRRLALGNPFAAVFSGCDGKWYISLRSSDSGLDVAQIAEAAGGGGHRNAAAFISDRAPRNIEDML
;
A
#
# COMPACT_ATOMS: atom_id res chain seq x y z
N MET A 1 -19.34 2.12 17.52
CA MET A 1 -19.70 3.46 17.04
C MET A 1 -20.80 4.10 17.91
N GLU A 2 -21.92 3.41 18.14
CA GLU A 2 -23.03 3.93 18.98
C GLU A 2 -22.59 4.25 20.41
N ASP A 3 -21.76 3.41 21.03
CA ASP A 3 -21.18 3.70 22.36
C ASP A 3 -20.30 4.97 22.36
N MET A 4 -19.53 5.20 21.30
CA MET A 4 -18.75 6.44 21.15
C MET A 4 -19.68 7.66 21.00
N ALA A 5 -20.73 7.55 20.20
CA ALA A 5 -21.69 8.62 19.98
C ALA A 5 -22.43 9.00 21.26
N SER A 6 -22.76 8.04 22.12
CA SER A 6 -23.43 8.29 23.40
C SER A 6 -22.56 9.00 24.44
N ARG A 7 -21.21 8.96 24.27
CA ARG A 7 -20.23 9.53 25.21
C ARG A 7 -19.58 10.82 24.72
N ALA A 8 -19.68 11.12 23.42
CA ALA A 8 -19.09 12.30 22.81
C ALA A 8 -20.09 13.48 22.82
N SER A 9 -19.60 14.69 23.02
CA SER A 9 -20.39 15.92 22.88
C SER A 9 -20.72 16.19 21.39
N SER A 10 -19.89 15.75 20.48
CA SER A 10 -20.12 15.74 19.04
C SER A 10 -19.32 14.60 18.42
N LEU A 11 -19.83 14.02 17.33
CA LEU A 11 -19.17 12.97 16.59
C LEU A 11 -19.43 13.19 15.09
N VAL A 12 -18.41 13.07 14.29
CA VAL A 12 -18.52 12.92 12.83
C VAL A 12 -17.59 11.80 12.39
N LEU A 13 -18.07 10.96 11.49
CA LEU A 13 -17.28 9.92 10.81
C LEU A 13 -17.22 10.28 9.33
N LEU A 14 -16.00 10.41 8.82
CA LEU A 14 -15.71 10.74 7.45
C LEU A 14 -14.96 9.56 6.83
N ASP A 15 -15.53 8.91 5.81
CA ASP A 15 -14.93 7.71 5.21
C ASP A 15 -15.31 7.57 3.73
N HIS A 16 -14.58 6.72 3.00
CA HIS A 16 -14.80 6.42 1.59
C HIS A 16 -14.94 4.92 1.30
N HIS A 17 -14.80 4.06 2.30
CA HIS A 17 -14.85 2.61 2.12
C HIS A 17 -16.30 2.11 1.95
N ALA A 18 -16.58 1.40 0.86
CA ALA A 18 -17.90 0.84 0.57
C ALA A 18 -18.43 -0.10 1.67
N THR A 19 -17.54 -0.85 2.33
CA THR A 19 -17.90 -1.75 3.43
C THR A 19 -18.34 -0.97 4.68
N ALA A 20 -17.64 0.11 5.00
CA ALA A 20 -18.00 0.98 6.11
C ALA A 20 -19.31 1.74 5.83
N GLU A 21 -19.49 2.28 4.62
CA GLU A 21 -20.74 2.90 4.21
C GLU A 21 -21.92 1.95 4.33
N LYS A 22 -21.79 0.71 3.82
CA LYS A 22 -22.86 -0.30 3.93
C LYS A 22 -23.26 -0.57 5.39
N ALA A 23 -22.29 -0.56 6.30
CA ALA A 23 -22.53 -0.83 7.71
C ALA A 23 -23.05 0.39 8.49
N LEU A 24 -22.64 1.61 8.14
CA LEU A 24 -22.78 2.78 9.01
C LEU A 24 -23.57 3.96 8.40
N LYS A 25 -23.95 3.92 7.10
CA LYS A 25 -24.66 5.04 6.44
C LYS A 25 -26.00 5.41 7.06
N HIS A 26 -26.57 4.53 7.89
CA HIS A 26 -27.81 4.80 8.60
C HIS A 26 -27.61 5.75 9.81
N LEU A 27 -26.36 5.98 10.23
CA LEU A 27 -26.03 6.85 11.36
C LEU A 27 -25.92 8.31 10.88
N PRO A 28 -26.59 9.25 11.53
CA PRO A 28 -26.71 10.64 11.04
C PRO A 28 -25.42 11.45 11.09
N TYR A 29 -24.40 10.96 11.78
CA TYR A 29 -23.08 11.59 11.91
C TYR A 29 -22.03 11.00 10.97
N CYS A 30 -22.44 10.17 10.00
CA CYS A 30 -21.55 9.57 9.03
C CYS A 30 -21.67 10.25 7.66
N VAL A 31 -20.53 10.59 7.06
CA VAL A 31 -20.43 11.15 5.71
C VAL A 31 -19.54 10.23 4.88
N PHE A 32 -20.06 9.77 3.74
CA PHE A 32 -19.36 8.87 2.84
C PHE A 32 -19.28 9.44 1.43
N ASP A 33 -18.12 9.31 0.78
CA ASP A 33 -17.96 9.57 -0.65
C ASP A 33 -16.92 8.61 -1.25
N GLN A 34 -17.39 7.57 -1.94
CA GLN A 34 -16.53 6.56 -2.56
C GLN A 34 -15.73 7.08 -3.77
N ASN A 35 -16.05 8.27 -4.29
CA ASN A 35 -15.32 8.90 -5.39
C ASN A 35 -14.10 9.71 -4.92
N LYS A 36 -13.85 9.76 -3.61
CA LYS A 36 -12.76 10.51 -2.98
C LYS A 36 -11.97 9.61 -2.04
N SER A 37 -10.74 9.99 -1.74
CA SER A 37 -10.02 9.39 -0.61
C SER A 37 -10.56 9.93 0.72
N GLY A 38 -10.31 9.20 1.81
CA GLY A 38 -10.70 9.67 3.15
C GLY A 38 -10.17 11.06 3.48
N ALA A 39 -8.93 11.38 3.06
CA ALA A 39 -8.33 12.70 3.23
C ALA A 39 -9.08 13.79 2.45
N GLN A 40 -9.55 13.50 1.24
CA GLN A 40 -10.35 14.42 0.43
C GLN A 40 -11.75 14.65 1.03
N VAL A 41 -12.38 13.60 1.57
CA VAL A 41 -13.66 13.73 2.29
C VAL A 41 -13.48 14.63 3.52
N CYS A 42 -12.39 14.46 4.26
CA CYS A 42 -12.08 15.33 5.41
C CYS A 42 -11.86 16.78 4.97
N TRP A 43 -11.11 17.02 3.90
CA TRP A 43 -10.88 18.37 3.39
C TRP A 43 -12.20 19.07 3.04
N ASP A 44 -13.05 18.42 2.26
CA ASP A 44 -14.31 19.01 1.81
C ASP A 44 -15.28 19.30 2.97
N PHE A 45 -15.20 18.48 4.03
CA PHE A 45 -15.99 18.71 5.24
C PHE A 45 -15.52 19.92 6.04
N PHE A 46 -14.20 20.05 6.25
CA PHE A 46 -13.65 21.14 7.08
C PHE A 46 -13.39 22.43 6.29
N PHE A 47 -13.22 22.35 4.97
CA PHE A 47 -12.92 23.47 4.09
C PHE A 47 -13.88 23.51 2.88
N PRO A 48 -15.19 23.60 3.12
CA PRO A 48 -16.19 23.51 2.04
C PRO A 48 -15.97 24.59 0.97
N GLY A 49 -15.93 24.16 -0.27
CA GLY A 49 -15.74 25.04 -1.44
C GLY A 49 -14.32 25.55 -1.66
N GLN A 50 -13.36 25.18 -0.84
CA GLN A 50 -11.95 25.50 -1.05
C GLN A 50 -11.28 24.48 -1.99
N GLN A 51 -10.38 24.97 -2.83
CA GLN A 51 -9.59 24.10 -3.70
C GLN A 51 -8.70 23.18 -2.87
N GLN A 52 -8.69 21.91 -3.24
CA GLN A 52 -7.81 20.93 -2.58
C GLN A 52 -6.34 21.18 -2.95
N PRO A 53 -5.41 21.17 -1.97
CA PRO A 53 -3.98 21.27 -2.23
C PRO A 53 -3.47 20.18 -3.18
N LEU A 54 -2.41 20.48 -3.96
CA LEU A 54 -1.81 19.54 -4.91
C LEU A 54 -1.39 18.21 -4.27
N LEU A 55 -0.83 18.27 -3.06
CA LEU A 55 -0.50 17.06 -2.29
C LEU A 55 -1.74 16.21 -2.04
N LEU A 56 -2.84 16.83 -1.61
CA LEU A 56 -4.08 16.12 -1.33
C LEU A 56 -4.72 15.51 -2.59
N GLN A 57 -4.64 16.22 -3.72
CA GLN A 57 -5.07 15.70 -5.01
C GLN A 57 -4.27 14.45 -5.41
N ALA A 58 -2.93 14.52 -5.27
CA ALA A 58 -2.04 13.39 -5.57
C ALA A 58 -2.29 12.18 -4.66
N VAL A 59 -2.44 12.40 -3.34
CA VAL A 59 -2.80 11.36 -2.37
C VAL A 59 -4.16 10.74 -2.72
N GLY A 60 -5.16 11.56 -3.06
CA GLY A 60 -6.49 11.11 -3.44
C GLY A 60 -6.49 10.24 -4.71
N GLU A 61 -5.66 10.55 -5.70
CA GLU A 61 -5.49 9.67 -6.87
C GLU A 61 -4.79 8.36 -6.52
N ALA A 62 -3.69 8.44 -5.76
CA ALA A 62 -2.92 7.26 -5.40
C ALA A 62 -3.73 6.26 -4.55
N ASP A 63 -4.52 6.76 -3.60
CA ASP A 63 -5.40 5.96 -2.74
C ASP A 63 -6.45 5.18 -3.54
N ARG A 64 -7.00 5.79 -4.59
CA ARG A 64 -7.97 5.17 -5.51
C ARG A 64 -7.33 4.36 -6.64
N GLY A 65 -6.00 4.21 -6.65
CA GLY A 65 -5.27 3.51 -7.71
C GLY A 65 -5.28 4.24 -9.07
N LEU A 66 -5.52 5.53 -9.07
CA LEU A 66 -5.51 6.38 -10.26
C LEU A 66 -4.12 7.03 -10.45
N SER A 67 -3.85 7.52 -11.65
CA SER A 67 -2.66 8.31 -11.96
C SER A 67 -2.92 9.15 -13.21
N GLN A 68 -3.96 9.98 -13.14
CA GLN A 68 -4.44 10.79 -14.24
C GLN A 68 -3.76 12.18 -14.27
N LEU A 69 -3.45 12.71 -13.08
CA LEU A 69 -2.74 13.99 -12.98
C LEU A 69 -1.25 13.77 -13.28
N PRO A 70 -0.63 14.67 -14.06
CA PRO A 70 0.75 14.49 -14.54
C PRO A 70 1.80 14.50 -13.43
N PHE A 71 1.45 15.02 -12.26
CA PHE A 71 2.36 15.16 -11.12
C PHE A 71 2.16 14.10 -10.02
N THR A 72 1.06 13.34 -10.01
CA THR A 72 0.73 12.39 -8.93
C THR A 72 1.87 11.44 -8.62
N ARG A 73 2.42 10.76 -9.63
CA ARG A 73 3.52 9.82 -9.43
C ARG A 73 4.75 10.47 -8.81
N LYS A 74 5.10 11.69 -9.26
CA LYS A 74 6.30 12.41 -8.79
C LYS A 74 6.11 12.87 -7.34
N ILE A 75 4.96 13.45 -7.02
CA ILE A 75 4.62 13.86 -5.65
C ILE A 75 4.64 12.65 -4.72
N MET A 76 4.02 11.54 -5.08
CA MET A 76 3.98 10.33 -4.25
C MET A 76 5.37 9.70 -4.08
N THR A 77 6.23 9.76 -5.10
CA THR A 77 7.63 9.33 -4.99
C THR A 77 8.41 10.13 -3.95
N LEU A 78 8.19 11.44 -3.89
CA LEU A 78 8.81 12.31 -2.88
C LEU A 78 8.19 12.08 -1.50
N ALA A 79 6.88 11.97 -1.41
CA ALA A 79 6.18 11.71 -0.17
C ALA A 79 6.65 10.41 0.54
N GLU A 80 7.00 9.38 -0.23
CA GLU A 80 7.52 8.10 0.31
C GLU A 80 8.86 8.23 1.05
N VAL A 81 9.64 9.27 0.78
CA VAL A 81 10.95 9.50 1.44
C VAL A 81 10.89 10.53 2.56
N LEU A 82 9.76 11.19 2.74
CA LEU A 82 9.56 12.12 3.85
C LEU A 82 9.33 11.37 5.17
N PRO A 83 9.83 11.91 6.29
CA PRO A 83 9.47 11.40 7.61
C PRO A 83 7.96 11.55 7.84
N PHE A 84 7.38 10.64 8.63
CA PHE A 84 5.97 10.70 9.01
C PHE A 84 5.78 11.74 10.12
N ASP A 85 5.84 13.02 9.72
CA ASP A 85 5.75 14.19 10.58
C ASP A 85 4.83 15.24 9.95
N ALA A 86 3.87 15.74 10.72
CA ALA A 86 2.83 16.65 10.22
C ALA A 86 3.39 17.98 9.72
N GLU A 87 4.42 18.53 10.39
CA GLU A 87 5.03 19.81 10.00
C GLU A 87 5.79 19.66 8.67
N VAL A 88 6.52 18.54 8.51
CA VAL A 88 7.25 18.23 7.26
C VAL A 88 6.26 18.06 6.09
N TRP A 89 5.15 17.38 6.31
CA TRP A 89 4.13 17.19 5.27
C TRP A 89 3.40 18.48 4.93
N LEU A 90 3.12 19.33 5.91
CA LEU A 90 2.51 20.64 5.68
C LEU A 90 3.44 21.56 4.90
N ASP A 91 4.72 21.63 5.27
CA ASP A 91 5.74 22.40 4.57
C ASP A 91 5.90 21.90 3.12
N PHE A 92 5.93 20.59 2.91
CA PHE A 92 5.95 20.00 1.57
C PHE A 92 4.73 20.41 0.73
N ALA A 93 3.53 20.36 1.32
CA ALA A 93 2.32 20.83 0.64
C ALA A 93 2.42 22.30 0.22
N ILE A 94 2.92 23.18 1.10
CA ILE A 94 3.11 24.60 0.80
C ILE A 94 4.14 24.80 -0.32
N ARG A 95 5.26 24.07 -0.33
CA ARG A 95 6.27 24.16 -1.39
C ARG A 95 5.73 23.71 -2.74
N LEU A 96 4.91 22.66 -2.78
CA LEU A 96 4.24 22.20 -4.00
C LEU A 96 3.35 23.29 -4.61
N GLU A 97 2.58 24.01 -3.79
CA GLU A 97 1.73 25.12 -4.27
C GLU A 97 2.58 26.30 -4.79
N ASN A 98 3.72 26.57 -4.16
CA ASN A 98 4.58 27.68 -4.54
C ASN A 98 5.38 27.42 -5.83
N ASN A 99 5.89 26.19 -6.01
CA ASN A 99 6.68 25.85 -7.21
C ASN A 99 6.70 24.32 -7.42
N LEU A 100 5.64 23.82 -8.01
CA LEU A 100 5.49 22.40 -8.30
C LEU A 100 6.66 21.83 -9.11
N GLU A 101 7.10 22.50 -10.16
CA GLU A 101 8.15 21.98 -11.06
C GLU A 101 9.47 21.81 -10.33
N ALA A 102 9.87 22.78 -9.52
CA ALA A 102 11.11 22.69 -8.74
C ALA A 102 11.04 21.58 -7.69
N GLU A 103 9.90 21.46 -6.99
CA GLU A 103 9.72 20.43 -5.97
C GLU A 103 9.75 19.02 -6.55
N ILE A 104 9.10 18.78 -7.70
CA ILE A 104 9.07 17.44 -8.29
C ILE A 104 10.29 17.07 -9.14
N ALA A 105 11.24 18.01 -9.37
CA ALA A 105 12.42 17.76 -10.20
C ALA A 105 13.28 16.58 -9.69
N GLY A 106 13.37 16.39 -8.36
CA GLY A 106 14.13 15.30 -7.74
C GLY A 106 13.49 13.92 -7.85
N ALA A 107 12.20 13.85 -8.17
CA ALA A 107 11.43 12.59 -8.16
C ALA A 107 11.96 11.54 -9.15
N GLU A 108 12.49 11.96 -10.29
CA GLU A 108 13.03 11.05 -11.32
C GLU A 108 14.30 10.36 -10.84
N ALA A 109 15.19 11.08 -10.14
CA ALA A 109 16.39 10.49 -9.56
C ALA A 109 16.05 9.45 -8.48
N ILE A 110 15.06 9.74 -7.62
CA ILE A 110 14.57 8.80 -6.61
C ILE A 110 13.93 7.58 -7.27
N SER A 111 13.10 7.79 -8.29
CA SER A 111 12.46 6.69 -9.04
C SER A 111 13.50 5.80 -9.76
N ALA A 112 14.52 6.38 -10.37
CA ALA A 112 15.60 5.66 -11.01
C ALA A 112 16.44 4.86 -10.00
N TRP A 113 16.79 5.45 -8.87
CA TRP A 113 17.48 4.75 -7.78
C TRP A 113 16.64 3.57 -7.24
N ARG A 114 15.34 3.80 -6.98
CA ARG A 114 14.40 2.78 -6.53
C ARG A 114 14.32 1.61 -7.51
N SER A 115 14.15 1.91 -8.81
CA SER A 115 14.10 0.89 -9.85
C SER A 115 15.38 0.06 -9.89
N ALA A 116 16.54 0.70 -9.90
CA ALA A 116 17.85 0.02 -9.89
C ALA A 116 18.03 -0.85 -8.62
N LYS A 117 17.54 -0.39 -7.47
CA LYS A 117 17.56 -1.15 -6.21
C LYS A 117 16.69 -2.40 -6.31
N ILE A 118 15.46 -2.26 -6.82
CA ILE A 118 14.52 -3.37 -7.01
C ILE A 118 15.10 -4.38 -8.00
N ASP A 119 15.64 -3.95 -9.15
CA ASP A 119 16.24 -4.83 -10.15
C ASP A 119 17.45 -5.61 -9.57
N ARG A 120 18.21 -4.99 -8.68
CA ARG A 120 19.31 -5.66 -7.97
C ARG A 120 18.80 -6.70 -6.98
N LEU A 121 17.70 -6.40 -6.27
CA LEU A 121 17.08 -7.35 -5.37
C LEU A 121 16.50 -8.54 -6.11
N LEU A 122 15.78 -8.32 -7.22
CA LEU A 122 15.18 -9.40 -8.02
C LEU A 122 16.19 -10.46 -8.49
N ARG A 123 17.43 -10.07 -8.73
CA ARG A 123 18.52 -11.03 -9.07
C ARG A 123 18.90 -12.00 -7.95
N LYS A 124 18.40 -11.76 -6.72
CA LYS A 124 18.61 -12.64 -5.56
C LYS A 124 17.42 -13.57 -5.31
N ALA A 125 16.41 -13.52 -6.15
CA ALA A 125 15.26 -14.42 -6.05
C ALA A 125 15.67 -15.86 -6.33
N PHE A 126 15.03 -16.78 -5.66
CA PHE A 126 15.19 -18.22 -5.83
C PHE A 126 13.81 -18.88 -5.83
N PHE A 127 13.74 -20.14 -6.24
CA PHE A 127 12.49 -20.90 -6.20
C PHE A 127 12.37 -21.67 -4.89
N THR A 128 11.15 -21.69 -4.34
CA THR A 128 10.80 -22.39 -3.11
C THR A 128 9.43 -23.05 -3.26
N GLU A 129 9.13 -23.99 -2.38
CA GLU A 129 7.79 -24.59 -2.32
C GLU A 129 6.95 -23.89 -1.22
N ILE A 130 5.77 -23.42 -1.58
CA ILE A 130 4.77 -22.85 -0.65
C ILE A 130 3.39 -23.37 -1.05
N GLY A 131 2.68 -24.01 -0.11
CA GLY A 131 1.33 -24.53 -0.36
C GLY A 131 1.26 -25.55 -1.49
N GLY A 132 2.31 -26.35 -1.70
CA GLY A 132 2.40 -27.32 -2.80
C GLY A 132 2.73 -26.74 -4.17
N HIS A 133 3.11 -25.45 -4.23
CA HIS A 133 3.47 -24.76 -5.47
C HIS A 133 4.93 -24.31 -5.44
N ILE A 134 5.64 -24.54 -6.56
CA ILE A 134 6.98 -23.99 -6.76
C ILE A 134 6.85 -22.58 -7.27
N VAL A 135 7.36 -21.62 -6.49
CA VAL A 135 7.19 -20.18 -6.74
C VAL A 135 8.47 -19.40 -6.46
N PRO A 136 8.69 -18.27 -7.13
CA PRO A 136 9.83 -17.43 -6.82
C PRO A 136 9.65 -16.75 -5.45
N ALA A 137 10.73 -16.69 -4.71
CA ALA A 137 10.79 -16.06 -3.39
C ALA A 137 12.04 -15.19 -3.23
N ILE A 138 11.94 -14.18 -2.40
CA ILE A 138 13.06 -13.30 -2.06
C ILE A 138 13.00 -12.87 -0.59
N ASN A 139 14.17 -12.82 0.05
CA ASN A 139 14.30 -12.22 1.38
C ASN A 139 14.51 -10.70 1.23
N SER A 140 13.54 -9.92 1.67
CA SER A 140 13.65 -8.45 1.70
C SER A 140 12.69 -7.85 2.73
N CYS A 141 13.18 -6.85 3.46
CA CYS A 141 12.34 -5.97 4.29
C CYS A 141 11.73 -4.83 3.46
N ASP A 142 12.41 -4.45 2.36
CA ASP A 142 12.05 -3.32 1.52
C ASP A 142 11.25 -3.75 0.27
N PHE A 143 10.45 -2.86 -0.26
CA PHE A 143 9.74 -2.98 -1.55
C PHE A 143 8.90 -4.27 -1.70
N LYS A 144 8.38 -4.83 -0.59
CA LYS A 144 7.71 -6.14 -0.58
C LYS A 144 6.62 -6.27 -1.64
N SER A 145 5.75 -5.25 -1.75
CA SER A 145 4.65 -5.28 -2.71
C SER A 145 5.12 -5.23 -4.16
N GLU A 146 6.14 -4.43 -4.45
CA GLU A 146 6.65 -4.32 -5.82
C GLU A 146 7.48 -5.53 -6.24
N LEU A 147 8.37 -6.00 -5.35
CA LEU A 147 9.12 -7.24 -5.57
C LEU A 147 8.18 -8.42 -5.82
N GLY A 148 7.18 -8.59 -4.95
CA GLY A 148 6.22 -9.67 -5.08
C GLY A 148 5.41 -9.59 -6.37
N ARG A 149 4.92 -8.40 -6.75
CA ARG A 149 4.19 -8.22 -8.02
C ARG A 149 5.06 -8.53 -9.24
N ARG A 150 6.32 -8.08 -9.26
CA ARG A 150 7.23 -8.37 -10.39
C ARG A 150 7.58 -9.85 -10.47
N LEU A 151 7.83 -10.51 -9.35
CA LEU A 151 8.13 -11.94 -9.29
C LEU A 151 6.90 -12.80 -9.64
N ALA A 152 5.69 -12.33 -9.36
CA ALA A 152 4.45 -13.04 -9.69
C ALA A 152 4.15 -13.06 -11.20
N LEU A 153 4.78 -12.20 -12.01
CA LEU A 153 4.57 -12.19 -13.45
C LEU A 153 5.05 -13.51 -14.07
N GLY A 154 4.13 -14.23 -14.72
CA GLY A 154 4.41 -15.55 -15.32
C GLY A 154 4.53 -16.70 -14.31
N ASN A 155 4.26 -16.48 -13.03
CA ASN A 155 4.26 -17.48 -11.98
C ASN A 155 2.89 -17.59 -11.32
N PRO A 156 2.54 -18.70 -10.66
CA PRO A 156 1.28 -18.85 -9.94
C PRO A 156 1.06 -17.74 -8.89
N PHE A 157 2.11 -17.40 -8.18
CA PHE A 157 2.28 -16.29 -7.25
C PHE A 157 3.76 -16.13 -6.90
N ALA A 158 4.09 -15.18 -6.02
CA ALA A 158 5.44 -15.00 -5.50
C ALA A 158 5.42 -14.72 -4.00
N ALA A 159 6.54 -14.96 -3.33
CA ALA A 159 6.73 -14.70 -1.92
C ALA A 159 7.85 -13.68 -1.68
N VAL A 160 7.60 -12.70 -0.81
CA VAL A 160 8.62 -11.84 -0.22
C VAL A 160 8.60 -12.05 1.28
N PHE A 161 9.72 -12.42 1.86
CA PHE A 161 9.78 -12.76 3.26
C PHE A 161 10.87 -12.00 4.01
N SER A 162 10.69 -11.84 5.31
CA SER A 162 11.68 -11.22 6.20
C SER A 162 11.55 -11.82 7.59
N GLY A 163 12.70 -11.99 8.27
CA GLY A 163 12.75 -12.49 9.65
C GLY A 163 12.76 -11.35 10.67
N CYS A 164 12.01 -11.54 11.77
CA CYS A 164 12.05 -10.68 12.96
C CYS A 164 11.67 -11.53 14.17
N ASP A 165 12.43 -11.40 15.27
CA ASP A 165 12.17 -12.06 16.56
C ASP A 165 11.95 -13.59 16.47
N GLY A 166 12.77 -14.27 15.66
CA GLY A 166 12.70 -15.71 15.45
C GLY A 166 11.52 -16.19 14.60
N LYS A 167 10.74 -15.28 14.05
CA LYS A 167 9.61 -15.56 13.14
C LYS A 167 9.90 -15.03 11.73
N TRP A 168 9.24 -15.64 10.75
CA TRP A 168 9.32 -15.24 9.35
C TRP A 168 7.97 -14.74 8.86
N TYR A 169 7.94 -13.48 8.43
CA TYR A 169 6.77 -12.85 7.84
C TYR A 169 6.82 -13.07 6.33
N ILE A 170 5.89 -13.86 5.80
CA ILE A 170 5.84 -14.26 4.41
C ILE A 170 4.67 -13.54 3.75
N SER A 171 4.99 -12.60 2.86
CA SER A 171 4.02 -11.85 2.08
C SER A 171 3.88 -12.49 0.71
N LEU A 172 2.67 -12.84 0.32
CA LEU A 172 2.33 -13.42 -0.97
C LEU A 172 1.75 -12.36 -1.90
N ARG A 173 2.10 -12.43 -3.17
CA ARG A 173 1.51 -11.60 -4.23
C ARG A 173 1.22 -12.47 -5.45
N SER A 174 0.05 -12.26 -6.06
CA SER A 174 -0.32 -12.85 -7.33
C SER A 174 -0.83 -11.79 -8.30
N SER A 175 -0.92 -12.16 -9.57
CA SER A 175 -1.63 -11.40 -10.61
C SER A 175 -3.09 -11.84 -10.70
N ASP A 176 -3.91 -11.14 -11.48
CA ASP A 176 -5.31 -11.52 -11.71
C ASP A 176 -5.43 -12.90 -12.39
N SER A 177 -4.43 -13.28 -13.19
CA SER A 177 -4.33 -14.61 -13.78
C SER A 177 -3.67 -15.66 -12.87
N GLY A 178 -3.13 -15.24 -11.72
CA GLY A 178 -2.49 -16.13 -10.75
C GLY A 178 -3.48 -16.76 -9.76
N LEU A 179 -2.93 -17.50 -8.81
CA LEU A 179 -3.71 -18.16 -7.77
C LEU A 179 -4.26 -17.15 -6.74
N ASP A 180 -5.30 -17.56 -6.04
CA ASP A 180 -5.81 -16.84 -4.87
C ASP A 180 -4.88 -17.08 -3.67
N VAL A 181 -4.04 -16.10 -3.37
CA VAL A 181 -3.07 -16.20 -2.28
C VAL A 181 -3.70 -16.04 -0.89
N ALA A 182 -4.95 -15.57 -0.79
CA ALA A 182 -5.65 -15.54 0.48
C ALA A 182 -5.89 -16.96 1.01
N GLN A 183 -6.34 -17.88 0.15
CA GLN A 183 -6.55 -19.28 0.51
C GLN A 183 -5.27 -19.97 0.95
N ILE A 184 -4.14 -19.68 0.28
CA ILE A 184 -2.83 -20.22 0.63
C ILE A 184 -2.37 -19.71 1.99
N ALA A 185 -2.55 -18.41 2.25
CA ALA A 185 -2.21 -17.81 3.52
C ALA A 185 -3.10 -18.30 4.66
N GLU A 186 -4.40 -18.44 4.45
CA GLU A 186 -5.37 -18.96 5.42
C GLU A 186 -5.04 -20.40 5.83
N ALA A 187 -4.66 -21.26 4.87
CA ALA A 187 -4.20 -22.62 5.17
C ALA A 187 -2.94 -22.67 6.04
N ALA A 188 -2.15 -21.59 6.03
CA ALA A 188 -0.96 -21.40 6.88
C ALA A 188 -1.22 -20.57 8.15
N GLY A 189 -2.50 -20.31 8.50
CA GLY A 189 -2.87 -19.53 9.68
C GLY A 189 -2.75 -18.01 9.51
N GLY A 190 -2.66 -17.51 8.29
CA GLY A 190 -2.64 -16.11 7.94
C GLY A 190 -3.94 -15.63 7.30
N GLY A 191 -3.84 -14.68 6.35
CA GLY A 191 -5.00 -14.18 5.61
C GLY A 191 -4.63 -13.02 4.69
N GLY A 192 -5.65 -12.41 4.07
CA GLY A 192 -5.50 -11.29 3.16
C GLY A 192 -6.55 -11.26 2.06
N HIS A 193 -6.15 -10.72 0.92
CA HIS A 193 -6.96 -10.61 -0.29
C HIS A 193 -6.42 -11.53 -1.38
N ARG A 194 -7.26 -11.79 -2.40
CA ARG A 194 -6.95 -12.68 -3.54
C ARG A 194 -5.52 -12.48 -4.08
N ASN A 195 -5.08 -11.24 -4.28
CA ASN A 195 -3.79 -10.94 -4.91
C ASN A 195 -2.71 -10.46 -3.91
N ALA A 196 -3.03 -10.37 -2.62
CA ALA A 196 -2.13 -9.89 -1.58
C ALA A 196 -2.50 -10.45 -0.21
N ALA A 197 -1.74 -11.41 0.27
CA ALA A 197 -1.95 -12.06 1.55
C ALA A 197 -0.63 -12.26 2.29
N ALA A 198 -0.70 -12.66 3.55
CA ALA A 198 0.49 -12.93 4.35
C ALA A 198 0.22 -13.96 5.45
N PHE A 199 1.27 -14.64 5.88
CA PHE A 199 1.27 -15.51 7.05
C PHE A 199 2.61 -15.47 7.79
N ILE A 200 2.63 -16.00 9.00
CA ILE A 200 3.83 -16.09 9.82
C ILE A 200 4.27 -17.56 9.88
N SER A 201 5.57 -17.81 9.78
CA SER A 201 6.18 -19.14 9.84
C SER A 201 7.35 -19.16 10.84
N ASP A 202 7.58 -20.31 11.45
CA ASP A 202 8.76 -20.55 12.29
C ASP A 202 10.02 -20.83 11.44
N ARG A 203 9.86 -21.01 10.13
CA ARG A 203 10.96 -21.35 9.21
C ARG A 203 10.94 -20.42 7.99
N ALA A 204 12.13 -20.01 7.56
CA ALA A 204 12.30 -19.31 6.29
C ALA A 204 11.96 -20.23 5.11
N PRO A 205 11.43 -19.67 4.01
CA PRO A 205 11.45 -20.32 2.70
C PRO A 205 12.88 -20.70 2.33
N ARG A 206 13.08 -21.92 1.81
CA ARG A 206 14.39 -22.44 1.39
C ARG A 206 14.43 -22.58 -0.11
N ASN A 207 15.63 -22.40 -0.69
CA ASN A 207 15.83 -22.68 -2.09
C ASN A 207 15.63 -24.18 -2.36
N ILE A 208 14.86 -24.50 -3.40
CA ILE A 208 14.65 -25.90 -3.82
C ILE A 208 15.96 -26.59 -4.18
N GLU A 209 16.90 -25.85 -4.78
CA GLU A 209 18.23 -26.40 -5.13
C GLU A 209 19.02 -26.84 -3.90
N ASP A 210 18.79 -26.22 -2.73
CA ASP A 210 19.41 -26.60 -1.46
C ASP A 210 18.70 -27.79 -0.78
N MET A 211 17.59 -28.27 -1.34
CA MET A 211 16.76 -29.35 -0.77
C MET A 211 16.95 -30.68 -1.52
N LEU A 212 17.65 -30.68 -2.67
CA LEU A 212 18.01 -31.83 -3.48
C LEU A 212 19.41 -32.32 -3.14
#